data_cf9d27770e121fc831d5358674d1ce40
#
_entry.id   cf9d27770e121fc831d5358674d1ce40
#
_cell.length_a   1.000
_cell.length_b   1.000
_cell.length_c   1.000
_cell.angle_alpha   90.00
_cell.angle_beta   90.00
_cell.angle_gamma   90.00
#
_symmetry.space_group_name_H-M   'P 1'
#
loop_
_entity.id
_entity.type
_entity.pdbx_description
1 polymer ?
#
loop_
_entity_poly.entity_id
_entity_poly.type
_entity_poly.pdbx_seq_one_letter_code
_entity_poly.pdbx_strand_id
1 'polypeptide(L)'
;MQRRTLLTSLAALAGSSIAPFARAQADYPNQVVRWIVPYPAGGGTDVLARTVAEAMRATLGQQVVIDNRPGASTNIGAQIVATARPDGYTIMSADNALLAFNEHLFGKLAFSPEKDFSYIGGISRFPLALVVNPGFEAQTLKDFIAYAKANPGKLNYASPGNGSPHHLAMEMFKARTGTFITHIPYRGAAPAMQDVMGGQVPCMFLDLAAGLPVIQSGKVRALAIGSAQRASQLPGVPTLAEAGVANSEVFAFQGILGPAGLPAPVVSRLNGDLNKALASAAVQKRMADFGMEALPGTPEQFRQFARSEALRWGPIIKATGIKLD
;
A
#
# COMPACT_ATOMS: atom_id res chain seq x y z
N MET A 1 -21.76 59.11 -54.19
CA MET A 1 -22.51 58.05 -53.44
C MET A 1 -21.84 56.68 -53.59
N GLN A 2 -20.71 56.39 -52.99
CA GLN A 2 -20.05 55.09 -53.02
C GLN A 2 -18.91 55.04 -52.00
N ARG A 3 -19.20 55.22 -50.67
CA ARG A 3 -18.23 55.09 -49.61
C ARG A 3 -18.82 54.55 -48.28
N ARG A 4 -20.03 53.97 -48.30
CA ARG A 4 -20.73 53.51 -47.07
C ARG A 4 -21.02 52.01 -46.99
N THR A 5 -20.53 51.18 -47.96
CA THR A 5 -20.89 49.74 -48.01
C THR A 5 -19.70 48.81 -47.74
N LEU A 6 -18.56 49.29 -47.21
CA LEU A 6 -17.35 48.49 -46.99
C LEU A 6 -17.02 48.23 -45.50
N LEU A 7 -17.87 48.64 -44.57
CA LEU A 7 -17.59 48.51 -43.13
C LEU A 7 -18.51 47.52 -42.41
N THR A 8 -19.39 46.82 -43.09
CA THR A 8 -20.31 45.85 -42.48
C THR A 8 -19.96 44.37 -42.74
N SER A 9 -18.85 44.04 -43.46
CA SER A 9 -18.47 42.67 -43.80
C SER A 9 -17.32 42.10 -42.97
N LEU A 10 -16.77 42.80 -41.98
CA LEU A 10 -15.65 42.32 -41.16
C LEU A 10 -16.03 41.87 -39.73
N ALA A 11 -17.29 41.96 -39.36
CA ALA A 11 -17.75 41.55 -38.00
C ALA A 11 -18.29 40.14 -37.90
N ALA A 12 -18.32 39.35 -38.98
CA ALA A 12 -18.93 38.01 -39.00
C ALA A 12 -17.92 36.82 -38.95
N LEU A 13 -16.60 37.10 -38.86
CA LEU A 13 -15.56 36.02 -38.84
C LEU A 13 -14.86 35.84 -37.49
N ALA A 14 -15.29 36.51 -36.40
CA ALA A 14 -14.64 36.39 -35.09
C ALA A 14 -15.35 35.48 -34.11
N GLY A 15 -16.32 34.64 -34.55
CA GLY A 15 -17.20 33.87 -33.67
C GLY A 15 -17.08 32.34 -33.71
N SER A 16 -16.00 31.73 -34.28
CA SER A 16 -15.98 30.28 -34.47
C SER A 16 -14.64 29.62 -34.19
N SER A 17 -14.03 29.87 -33.03
CA SER A 17 -12.81 29.12 -32.65
C SER A 17 -12.70 28.84 -31.15
N ILE A 18 -13.83 28.51 -30.49
CA ILE A 18 -13.78 27.96 -29.12
C ILE A 18 -14.64 26.69 -29.11
N ALA A 19 -14.10 25.56 -29.46
CA ALA A 19 -14.42 24.22 -28.94
C ALA A 19 -13.73 23.09 -29.72
N PRO A 20 -12.52 22.67 -29.41
CA PRO A 20 -12.21 21.25 -29.51
C PRO A 20 -11.80 20.59 -28.18
N PHE A 21 -11.69 21.32 -27.06
CA PHE A 21 -11.16 20.70 -25.83
C PHE A 21 -12.19 20.00 -24.94
N ALA A 22 -13.47 20.20 -25.13
CA ALA A 22 -14.50 19.58 -24.28
C ALA A 22 -14.89 18.14 -24.69
N ARG A 23 -14.49 17.67 -25.86
CA ARG A 23 -14.92 16.36 -26.39
C ARG A 23 -14.00 15.19 -26.03
N ALA A 24 -12.75 15.45 -25.63
CA ALA A 24 -11.77 14.39 -25.35
C ALA A 24 -11.98 13.69 -23.98
N GLN A 25 -12.85 14.21 -23.14
CA GLN A 25 -13.05 13.68 -21.78
C GLN A 25 -14.30 12.81 -21.63
N ALA A 26 -15.17 12.72 -22.66
CA ALA A 26 -16.40 11.94 -22.63
C ALA A 26 -16.16 10.41 -22.72
N ASP A 27 -15.00 9.97 -23.22
CA ASP A 27 -14.70 8.56 -23.51
C ASP A 27 -13.58 7.96 -22.64
N TYR A 28 -13.32 8.51 -21.46
CA TYR A 28 -12.35 7.92 -20.54
C TYR A 28 -12.91 6.70 -19.82
N PRO A 29 -12.16 5.56 -19.76
CA PRO A 29 -10.94 5.26 -20.49
C PRO A 29 -11.21 4.71 -21.89
N ASN A 30 -10.38 5.08 -22.89
CA ASN A 30 -10.44 4.54 -24.26
C ASN A 30 -9.17 3.75 -24.63
N GLN A 31 -8.24 3.58 -23.70
CA GLN A 31 -7.02 2.78 -23.85
C GLN A 31 -6.65 2.09 -22.53
N VAL A 32 -5.66 1.23 -22.60
CA VAL A 32 -5.17 0.45 -21.44
C VAL A 32 -4.70 1.37 -20.31
N VAL A 33 -5.12 1.07 -19.08
CA VAL A 33 -4.65 1.73 -17.86
C VAL A 33 -3.45 0.96 -17.32
N ARG A 34 -2.32 1.63 -17.15
CA ARG A 34 -1.09 1.08 -16.57
C ARG A 34 -1.10 1.32 -15.06
N TRP A 35 -1.04 0.24 -14.29
CA TRP A 35 -1.01 0.29 -12.83
C TRP A 35 0.37 -0.10 -12.30
N ILE A 36 1.12 0.89 -11.81
CA ILE A 36 2.44 0.70 -11.22
C ILE A 36 2.29 0.07 -9.84
N VAL A 37 2.92 -1.09 -9.63
CA VAL A 37 3.04 -1.74 -8.34
C VAL A 37 4.50 -1.60 -7.88
N PRO A 38 4.79 -0.85 -6.79
CA PRO A 38 6.17 -0.53 -6.37
C PRO A 38 6.85 -1.67 -5.59
N TYR A 39 6.44 -2.90 -5.83
CA TYR A 39 6.96 -4.13 -5.20
C TYR A 39 7.19 -5.23 -6.24
N PRO A 40 8.07 -6.21 -5.94
CA PRO A 40 8.20 -7.40 -6.79
C PRO A 40 6.88 -8.18 -6.89
N ALA A 41 6.72 -8.88 -8.00
CA ALA A 41 5.57 -9.76 -8.21
C ALA A 41 5.47 -10.87 -7.13
N GLY A 42 4.24 -11.29 -6.82
CA GLY A 42 3.94 -12.38 -5.88
C GLY A 42 3.86 -11.98 -4.41
N GLY A 43 4.11 -10.71 -4.06
CA GLY A 43 3.83 -10.20 -2.72
C GLY A 43 2.35 -9.78 -2.54
N GLY A 44 1.92 -9.52 -1.30
CA GLY A 44 0.54 -9.15 -0.99
C GLY A 44 0.02 -7.97 -1.82
N THR A 45 0.84 -6.93 -2.01
CA THR A 45 0.51 -5.77 -2.86
C THR A 45 0.22 -6.15 -4.30
N ASP A 46 1.04 -7.03 -4.90
CA ASP A 46 0.89 -7.45 -6.29
C ASP A 46 -0.36 -8.33 -6.47
N VAL A 47 -0.56 -9.29 -5.58
CA VAL A 47 -1.75 -10.17 -5.59
C VAL A 47 -3.02 -9.36 -5.47
N LEU A 48 -3.07 -8.38 -4.57
CA LEU A 48 -4.21 -7.50 -4.38
C LEU A 48 -4.46 -6.63 -5.61
N ALA A 49 -3.42 -5.99 -6.14
CA ALA A 49 -3.52 -5.14 -7.33
C ALA A 49 -4.08 -5.93 -8.53
N ARG A 50 -3.60 -7.16 -8.78
CA ARG A 50 -4.11 -8.02 -9.87
C ARG A 50 -5.58 -8.42 -9.66
N THR A 51 -5.95 -8.75 -8.42
CA THR A 51 -7.34 -9.10 -8.08
C THR A 51 -8.29 -7.93 -8.34
N VAL A 52 -7.93 -6.73 -7.90
CA VAL A 52 -8.75 -5.53 -8.08
C VAL A 52 -8.73 -5.07 -9.53
N ALA A 53 -7.59 -5.11 -10.23
CA ALA A 53 -7.47 -4.75 -11.63
C ALA A 53 -8.38 -5.61 -12.53
N GLU A 54 -8.43 -6.93 -12.30
CA GLU A 54 -9.31 -7.81 -13.05
C GLU A 54 -10.79 -7.48 -12.80
N ALA A 55 -11.17 -7.18 -11.56
CA ALA A 55 -12.54 -6.77 -11.25
C ALA A 55 -12.89 -5.40 -11.86
N MET A 56 -11.95 -4.44 -11.83
CA MET A 56 -12.14 -3.12 -12.44
C MET A 56 -12.28 -3.20 -13.97
N ARG A 57 -11.63 -4.15 -14.63
CA ARG A 57 -11.73 -4.34 -16.08
C ARG A 57 -13.19 -4.45 -16.54
N ALA A 58 -14.03 -5.15 -15.78
CA ALA A 58 -15.43 -5.35 -16.13
C ALA A 58 -16.25 -4.04 -16.14
N THR A 59 -15.90 -3.07 -15.32
CA THR A 59 -16.63 -1.79 -15.19
C THR A 59 -15.95 -0.65 -15.95
N LEU A 60 -14.62 -0.65 -16.06
CA LEU A 60 -13.89 0.33 -16.86
C LEU A 60 -14.09 0.14 -18.36
N GLY A 61 -14.32 -1.10 -18.81
CA GLY A 61 -14.38 -1.43 -20.23
C GLY A 61 -13.01 -1.45 -20.92
N GLN A 62 -11.92 -1.32 -20.16
CA GLN A 62 -10.54 -1.33 -20.63
C GLN A 62 -9.68 -2.23 -19.74
N GLN A 63 -8.57 -2.73 -20.30
CA GLN A 63 -7.62 -3.51 -19.54
C GLN A 63 -6.85 -2.63 -18.56
N VAL A 64 -6.58 -3.20 -17.38
CA VAL A 64 -5.67 -2.62 -16.37
C VAL A 64 -4.46 -3.54 -16.28
N VAL A 65 -3.30 -3.05 -16.71
CA VAL A 65 -2.05 -3.82 -16.78
C VAL A 65 -1.15 -3.49 -15.61
N ILE A 66 -0.80 -4.52 -14.83
CA ILE A 66 0.11 -4.39 -13.70
C ILE A 66 1.56 -4.34 -14.19
N ASP A 67 2.28 -3.30 -13.77
CA ASP A 67 3.70 -3.08 -14.04
C ASP A 67 4.47 -2.96 -12.72
N ASN A 68 5.22 -4.01 -12.36
CA ASN A 68 5.99 -4.05 -11.13
C ASN A 68 7.27 -3.20 -11.26
N ARG A 69 7.39 -2.14 -10.43
CA ARG A 69 8.53 -1.21 -10.38
C ARG A 69 9.08 -1.07 -8.96
N PRO A 70 9.73 -2.11 -8.44
CA PRO A 70 10.27 -2.11 -7.08
C PRO A 70 11.51 -1.23 -6.94
N GLY A 71 11.82 -0.85 -5.70
CA GLY A 71 13.08 -0.24 -5.31
C GLY A 71 12.93 1.06 -4.52
N ALA A 72 14.00 1.39 -3.75
CA ALA A 72 14.11 2.55 -2.88
C ALA A 72 12.85 2.78 -2.01
N SER A 73 12.38 1.73 -1.32
CA SER A 73 11.16 1.79 -0.47
C SER A 73 9.97 2.42 -1.20
N THR A 74 9.64 1.93 -2.39
CA THR A 74 8.56 2.40 -3.29
C THR A 74 8.86 3.68 -4.08
N ASN A 75 9.91 4.43 -3.74
CA ASN A 75 10.20 5.73 -4.34
C ASN A 75 10.42 5.68 -5.86
N ILE A 76 10.98 4.57 -6.42
CA ILE A 76 11.14 4.41 -7.87
C ILE A 76 9.79 4.40 -8.58
N GLY A 77 8.84 3.57 -8.09
CA GLY A 77 7.49 3.52 -8.65
C GLY A 77 6.74 4.85 -8.48
N ALA A 78 6.90 5.49 -7.32
CA ALA A 78 6.27 6.77 -7.01
C ALA A 78 6.76 7.88 -7.94
N GLN A 79 8.06 7.96 -8.21
CA GLN A 79 8.63 8.97 -9.12
C GLN A 79 8.11 8.81 -10.55
N ILE A 80 7.94 7.56 -11.04
CA ILE A 80 7.37 7.30 -12.36
C ILE A 80 5.98 7.94 -12.47
N VAL A 81 5.15 7.79 -11.42
CA VAL A 81 3.77 8.29 -11.44
C VAL A 81 3.73 9.79 -11.17
N ALA A 82 4.52 10.31 -10.24
CA ALA A 82 4.59 11.76 -9.96
C ALA A 82 4.93 12.58 -11.20
N THR A 83 5.70 12.01 -12.15
CA THR A 83 6.10 12.67 -13.40
C THR A 83 5.27 12.26 -14.63
N ALA A 84 4.27 11.39 -14.45
CA ALA A 84 3.39 10.96 -15.53
C ALA A 84 2.40 12.06 -15.94
N ARG A 85 1.83 11.94 -17.14
CA ARG A 85 0.76 12.85 -17.59
C ARG A 85 -0.48 12.66 -16.73
N PRO A 86 -1.17 13.73 -16.33
CA PRO A 86 -2.37 13.67 -15.52
C PRO A 86 -3.63 13.33 -16.36
N ASP A 87 -3.57 12.24 -17.09
CA ASP A 87 -4.62 11.78 -18.01
C ASP A 87 -5.39 10.54 -17.49
N GLY A 88 -4.95 9.96 -16.35
CA GLY A 88 -5.57 8.80 -15.73
C GLY A 88 -5.10 7.44 -16.26
N TYR A 89 -4.21 7.39 -17.24
CA TYR A 89 -3.72 6.14 -17.82
C TYR A 89 -2.49 5.57 -17.12
N THR A 90 -1.92 6.31 -16.17
CA THR A 90 -0.88 5.82 -15.27
C THR A 90 -1.33 6.04 -13.83
N ILE A 91 -1.54 4.97 -13.10
CA ILE A 91 -1.90 4.96 -11.68
C ILE A 91 -0.92 4.08 -10.90
N MET A 92 -0.95 4.12 -9.58
CA MET A 92 -0.10 3.26 -8.76
C MET A 92 -0.78 2.76 -7.50
N SER A 93 -0.29 1.61 -7.01
CA SER A 93 -0.51 1.22 -5.62
C SER A 93 0.34 2.10 -4.70
N ALA A 94 -0.30 2.68 -3.70
CA ALA A 94 0.35 3.43 -2.64
C ALA A 94 0.03 2.78 -1.29
N ASP A 95 1.03 2.70 -0.44
CA ASP A 95 0.95 2.04 0.86
C ASP A 95 1.55 2.88 1.98
N ASN A 96 1.70 2.28 3.16
CA ASN A 96 2.32 2.93 4.32
C ASN A 96 3.70 3.53 4.01
N ALA A 97 4.54 2.84 3.20
CA ALA A 97 5.88 3.31 2.91
C ALA A 97 5.82 4.67 2.22
N LEU A 98 5.07 4.78 1.13
CA LEU A 98 4.91 6.02 0.38
C LEU A 98 4.16 7.10 1.17
N LEU A 99 3.05 6.72 1.83
CA LEU A 99 2.07 7.68 2.35
C LEU A 99 2.31 8.08 3.82
N ALA A 100 3.10 7.30 4.58
CA ALA A 100 3.26 7.53 6.00
C ALA A 100 4.71 7.45 6.51
N PHE A 101 5.62 6.80 5.79
CA PHE A 101 6.95 6.51 6.32
C PHE A 101 8.08 7.29 5.64
N ASN A 102 8.07 7.39 4.32
CA ASN A 102 9.21 7.86 3.54
C ASN A 102 9.57 9.32 3.83
N GLU A 103 8.62 10.19 4.15
CA GLU A 103 8.89 11.56 4.58
C GLU A 103 9.72 11.64 5.88
N HIS A 104 9.70 10.58 6.69
CA HIS A 104 10.45 10.49 7.94
C HIS A 104 11.73 9.68 7.82
N LEU A 105 11.80 8.77 6.83
CA LEU A 105 12.91 7.85 6.62
C LEU A 105 14.00 8.43 5.70
N PHE A 106 13.63 9.28 4.74
CA PHE A 106 14.55 9.87 3.77
C PHE A 106 14.76 11.35 4.05
N GLY A 107 16.00 11.80 3.99
CA GLY A 107 16.36 13.23 4.14
C GLY A 107 15.88 14.06 2.94
N LYS A 108 15.79 13.44 1.74
CA LYS A 108 15.31 14.08 0.52
C LYS A 108 14.52 13.10 -0.34
N LEU A 109 13.27 13.44 -0.62
CA LEU A 109 12.46 12.76 -1.63
C LEU A 109 12.47 13.55 -2.95
N ALA A 110 12.39 12.86 -4.09
CA ALA A 110 12.28 13.47 -5.40
C ALA A 110 10.86 13.98 -5.72
N PHE A 111 9.92 13.74 -4.82
CA PHE A 111 8.49 14.10 -4.92
C PHE A 111 7.92 14.36 -3.52
N SER A 112 6.77 15.02 -3.47
CA SER A 112 5.98 15.21 -2.25
C SER A 112 4.77 14.27 -2.27
N PRO A 113 4.63 13.35 -1.31
CA PRO A 113 3.44 12.47 -1.22
C PRO A 113 2.12 13.24 -1.16
N GLU A 114 2.11 14.44 -0.58
CA GLU A 114 0.90 15.23 -0.44
C GLU A 114 0.57 16.07 -1.68
N LYS A 115 1.60 16.53 -2.45
CA LYS A 115 1.42 17.52 -3.52
C LYS A 115 1.48 16.92 -4.92
N ASP A 116 2.26 15.87 -5.12
CA ASP A 116 2.57 15.36 -6.46
C ASP A 116 1.66 14.20 -6.89
N PHE A 117 0.61 13.92 -6.08
CA PHE A 117 -0.36 12.87 -6.37
C PHE A 117 -1.80 13.32 -6.19
N SER A 118 -2.67 12.76 -7.04
CA SER A 118 -4.12 12.77 -6.89
C SER A 118 -4.55 11.46 -6.23
N TYR A 119 -5.28 11.55 -5.12
CA TYR A 119 -5.84 10.37 -4.46
C TYR A 119 -7.04 9.87 -5.24
N ILE A 120 -7.10 8.56 -5.48
CA ILE A 120 -8.20 7.90 -6.20
C ILE A 120 -9.08 7.14 -5.23
N GLY A 121 -8.52 6.35 -4.33
CA GLY A 121 -9.29 5.66 -3.29
C GLY A 121 -8.48 4.61 -2.55
N GLY A 122 -8.99 4.20 -1.37
CA GLY A 122 -8.46 3.09 -0.61
C GLY A 122 -8.83 1.75 -1.24
N ILE A 123 -7.97 0.75 -1.12
CA ILE A 123 -8.22 -0.61 -1.56
C ILE A 123 -8.50 -1.50 -0.36
N SER A 124 -7.53 -1.64 0.52
CA SER A 124 -7.64 -2.52 1.69
C SER A 124 -6.67 -2.13 2.79
N ARG A 125 -6.93 -2.66 3.97
CA ARG A 125 -5.96 -2.83 5.05
C ARG A 125 -5.91 -4.29 5.46
N PHE A 126 -4.77 -4.72 5.97
CA PHE A 126 -4.58 -6.07 6.47
C PHE A 126 -3.56 -6.08 7.62
N PRO A 127 -3.87 -6.83 8.70
CA PRO A 127 -3.00 -6.87 9.86
C PRO A 127 -1.71 -7.62 9.53
N LEU A 128 -0.67 -7.28 10.28
CA LEU A 128 0.59 -8.00 10.28
C LEU A 128 0.62 -8.94 11.50
N ALA A 129 1.05 -10.17 11.31
CA ALA A 129 1.28 -11.14 12.37
C ALA A 129 2.77 -11.29 12.64
N LEU A 130 3.19 -11.29 13.90
CA LEU A 130 4.52 -11.76 14.26
C LEU A 130 4.55 -13.28 14.16
N VAL A 131 5.35 -13.78 13.24
CA VAL A 131 5.51 -15.22 13.01
C VAL A 131 6.93 -15.66 13.29
N VAL A 132 7.07 -16.92 13.69
CA VAL A 132 8.36 -17.58 13.90
C VAL A 132 8.44 -18.89 13.11
N ASN A 133 9.66 -19.34 12.83
CA ASN A 133 9.88 -20.71 12.35
C ASN A 133 9.29 -21.72 13.36
N PRO A 134 8.62 -22.80 12.93
CA PRO A 134 8.03 -23.78 13.84
C PRO A 134 9.04 -24.46 14.78
N GLY A 135 10.30 -24.59 14.35
CA GLY A 135 11.40 -25.11 15.17
C GLY A 135 11.96 -24.12 16.21
N PHE A 136 11.52 -22.86 16.19
CA PHE A 136 11.94 -21.89 17.19
C PHE A 136 11.31 -22.20 18.55
N GLU A 137 12.12 -22.11 19.62
CA GLU A 137 11.72 -22.59 20.97
C GLU A 137 10.53 -21.83 21.58
N ALA A 138 10.35 -20.53 21.28
CA ALA A 138 9.23 -19.77 21.83
C ALA A 138 7.89 -20.21 21.23
N GLN A 139 6.97 -20.61 22.10
CA GLN A 139 5.62 -21.04 21.71
C GLN A 139 4.60 -19.90 21.79
N THR A 140 4.88 -18.90 22.62
CA THR A 140 4.01 -17.74 22.86
C THR A 140 4.76 -16.43 22.63
N LEU A 141 4.03 -15.32 22.48
CA LEU A 141 4.65 -13.99 22.41
C LEU A 141 5.46 -13.66 23.67
N LYS A 142 4.97 -14.08 24.82
CA LYS A 142 5.66 -13.88 26.10
C LYS A 142 7.01 -14.59 26.13
N ASP A 143 7.08 -15.84 25.66
CA ASP A 143 8.32 -16.60 25.57
C ASP A 143 9.29 -15.96 24.59
N PHE A 144 8.77 -15.49 23.44
CA PHE A 144 9.57 -14.79 22.44
C PHE A 144 10.22 -13.52 23.00
N ILE A 145 9.44 -12.69 23.73
CA ILE A 145 9.95 -11.47 24.36
C ILE A 145 11.00 -11.83 25.44
N ALA A 146 10.74 -12.85 26.25
CA ALA A 146 11.68 -13.30 27.27
C ALA A 146 13.00 -13.78 26.65
N TYR A 147 12.93 -14.58 25.59
CA TYR A 147 14.09 -15.05 24.86
C TYR A 147 14.89 -13.87 24.25
N ALA A 148 14.22 -12.95 23.58
CA ALA A 148 14.86 -11.80 22.96
C ALA A 148 15.58 -10.89 23.97
N LYS A 149 14.99 -10.72 25.17
CA LYS A 149 15.61 -9.97 26.28
C LYS A 149 16.81 -10.68 26.87
N ALA A 150 16.75 -12.00 27.00
CA ALA A 150 17.86 -12.81 27.50
C ALA A 150 19.02 -12.93 26.50
N ASN A 151 18.77 -12.72 25.21
CA ASN A 151 19.72 -12.89 24.13
C ASN A 151 19.80 -11.65 23.21
N PRO A 152 20.15 -10.46 23.73
CA PRO A 152 20.15 -9.24 22.92
C PRO A 152 21.09 -9.35 21.73
N GLY A 153 20.58 -9.02 20.53
CA GLY A 153 21.32 -9.06 19.26
C GLY A 153 21.56 -10.43 18.66
N LYS A 154 21.19 -11.54 19.34
CA LYS A 154 21.33 -12.90 18.77
C LYS A 154 20.18 -13.29 17.85
N LEU A 155 19.00 -12.68 18.02
CA LEU A 155 17.89 -12.85 17.12
C LEU A 155 18.01 -11.95 15.89
N ASN A 156 17.65 -12.53 14.74
CA ASN A 156 17.46 -11.79 13.50
C ASN A 156 15.99 -11.84 13.09
N TYR A 157 15.52 -10.84 12.35
CA TYR A 157 14.21 -10.87 11.72
C TYR A 157 14.28 -10.51 10.25
N ALA A 158 13.46 -11.14 9.45
CA ALA A 158 13.33 -10.87 8.03
C ALA A 158 12.28 -9.78 7.75
N SER A 159 12.49 -9.01 6.69
CA SER A 159 11.45 -8.12 6.15
C SER A 159 11.52 -8.06 4.63
N PRO A 160 10.45 -7.61 3.93
CA PRO A 160 10.47 -7.37 2.49
C PRO A 160 11.43 -6.27 2.02
N GLY A 161 12.09 -5.59 2.94
CA GLY A 161 13.06 -4.53 2.66
C GLY A 161 12.97 -3.38 3.66
N ASN A 162 13.99 -2.51 3.62
CA ASN A 162 14.07 -1.33 4.46
C ASN A 162 12.86 -0.41 4.23
N GLY A 163 12.28 0.15 5.32
CA GLY A 163 11.14 1.05 5.26
C GLY A 163 9.81 0.40 4.92
N SER A 164 9.75 -0.94 4.75
CA SER A 164 8.49 -1.65 4.56
C SER A 164 7.62 -1.62 5.84
N PRO A 165 6.30 -1.79 5.74
CA PRO A 165 5.42 -1.92 6.92
C PRO A 165 5.90 -3.00 7.90
N HIS A 166 6.42 -4.11 7.39
CA HIS A 166 6.94 -5.23 8.18
C HIS A 166 8.21 -4.86 8.97
N HIS A 167 9.12 -4.09 8.36
CA HIS A 167 10.30 -3.55 9.03
C HIS A 167 9.87 -2.63 10.17
N LEU A 168 9.03 -1.63 9.88
CA LEU A 168 8.59 -0.64 10.88
C LEU A 168 7.73 -1.28 11.99
N ALA A 169 6.97 -2.34 11.67
CA ALA A 169 6.25 -3.13 12.66
C ALA A 169 7.19 -3.75 13.69
N MET A 170 8.30 -4.35 13.23
CA MET A 170 9.27 -4.95 14.14
C MET A 170 10.02 -3.88 14.94
N GLU A 171 10.37 -2.76 14.34
CA GLU A 171 11.03 -1.67 15.06
C GLU A 171 10.12 -1.06 16.15
N MET A 172 8.83 -0.88 15.85
CA MET A 172 7.84 -0.49 16.86
C MET A 172 7.74 -1.55 17.97
N PHE A 173 7.67 -2.83 17.62
CA PHE A 173 7.64 -3.93 18.58
C PHE A 173 8.88 -3.93 19.49
N LYS A 174 10.09 -3.79 18.92
CA LYS A 174 11.34 -3.68 19.67
C LYS A 174 11.30 -2.52 20.66
N ALA A 175 10.86 -1.34 20.21
CA ALA A 175 10.74 -0.16 21.07
C ALA A 175 9.75 -0.36 22.22
N ARG A 176 8.60 -1.02 21.95
CA ARG A 176 7.57 -1.29 22.98
C ARG A 176 7.96 -2.36 23.98
N THR A 177 8.75 -3.34 23.56
CA THR A 177 9.14 -4.47 24.41
C THR A 177 10.52 -4.33 25.05
N GLY A 178 11.31 -3.35 24.63
CA GLY A 178 12.71 -3.19 25.06
C GLY A 178 13.59 -4.35 24.62
N THR A 179 13.35 -4.91 23.42
CA THR A 179 14.12 -6.01 22.84
C THR A 179 15.08 -5.50 21.76
N PHE A 180 16.18 -6.23 21.55
CA PHE A 180 17.14 -5.94 20.49
C PHE A 180 17.21 -7.13 19.52
N ILE A 181 16.65 -6.96 18.30
CA ILE A 181 16.56 -7.98 17.26
C ILE A 181 17.11 -7.37 15.96
N THR A 182 18.07 -8.05 15.30
CA THR A 182 18.78 -7.53 14.14
C THR A 182 17.95 -7.66 12.85
N HIS A 183 17.90 -6.62 12.04
CA HIS A 183 17.17 -6.61 10.78
C HIS A 183 17.96 -7.26 9.64
N ILE A 184 17.28 -8.16 8.90
CA ILE A 184 17.76 -8.77 7.64
C ILE A 184 16.79 -8.38 6.52
N PRO A 185 17.12 -7.37 5.69
CA PRO A 185 16.25 -6.95 4.60
C PRO A 185 16.36 -7.89 3.39
N TYR A 186 15.22 -8.26 2.83
CA TYR A 186 15.08 -9.05 1.61
C TYR A 186 14.54 -8.21 0.45
N ARG A 187 14.67 -8.73 -0.77
CA ARG A 187 14.09 -8.11 -1.97
C ARG A 187 12.65 -8.60 -2.19
N GLY A 188 11.76 -8.33 -1.21
CA GLY A 188 10.35 -8.69 -1.25
C GLY A 188 9.94 -9.70 -0.17
N ALA A 189 8.62 -9.92 -0.03
CA ALA A 189 8.05 -10.78 1.01
C ALA A 189 8.32 -12.27 0.77
N ALA A 190 8.29 -12.73 -0.50
CA ALA A 190 8.42 -14.14 -0.82
C ALA A 190 9.75 -14.75 -0.37
N PRO A 191 10.95 -14.20 -0.70
CA PRO A 191 12.21 -14.73 -0.22
C PRO A 191 12.37 -14.61 1.30
N ALA A 192 11.88 -13.52 1.93
CA ALA A 192 11.90 -13.36 3.39
C ALA A 192 11.09 -14.48 4.08
N MET A 193 9.89 -14.76 3.58
CA MET A 193 9.03 -15.82 4.10
C MET A 193 9.64 -17.21 3.91
N GLN A 194 10.27 -17.46 2.76
CA GLN A 194 10.95 -18.74 2.50
C GLN A 194 12.06 -19.01 3.51
N ASP A 195 12.88 -18.02 3.83
CA ASP A 195 13.97 -18.16 4.79
C ASP A 195 13.48 -18.32 6.23
N VAL A 196 12.35 -17.71 6.58
CA VAL A 196 11.70 -17.97 7.89
C VAL A 196 11.13 -19.38 7.94
N MET A 197 10.45 -19.86 6.89
CA MET A 197 9.97 -21.25 6.83
C MET A 197 11.12 -22.26 6.89
N GLY A 198 12.24 -21.95 6.24
CA GLY A 198 13.45 -22.79 6.21
C GLY A 198 14.30 -22.69 7.49
N GLY A 199 13.97 -21.79 8.42
CA GLY A 199 14.73 -21.61 9.67
C GLY A 199 16.05 -20.84 9.52
N GLN A 200 16.32 -20.23 8.35
CA GLN A 200 17.52 -19.39 8.13
C GLN A 200 17.43 -18.08 8.95
N VAL A 201 16.23 -17.55 9.09
CA VAL A 201 15.90 -16.41 9.95
C VAL A 201 14.75 -16.82 10.87
N PRO A 202 14.85 -16.59 12.19
CA PRO A 202 13.88 -17.16 13.12
C PRO A 202 12.47 -16.52 13.06
N CYS A 203 12.33 -15.27 12.66
CA CYS A 203 11.05 -14.57 12.73
C CYS A 203 10.89 -13.45 11.69
N MET A 204 9.66 -13.03 11.49
CA MET A 204 9.29 -11.81 10.77
C MET A 204 7.91 -11.31 11.20
N PHE A 205 7.60 -10.05 10.95
CA PHE A 205 6.22 -9.67 10.74
C PHE A 205 5.81 -10.08 9.33
N LEU A 206 4.65 -10.71 9.20
CA LEU A 206 4.13 -11.24 7.93
C LEU A 206 2.69 -10.74 7.76
N ASP A 207 2.39 -10.17 6.59
CA ASP A 207 1.01 -9.79 6.28
C ASP A 207 0.13 -11.03 6.09
N LEU A 208 -1.11 -10.97 6.55
CA LEU A 208 -2.03 -12.09 6.41
C LEU A 208 -2.38 -12.37 4.95
N ALA A 209 -2.25 -11.37 4.07
CA ALA A 209 -2.55 -11.52 2.66
C ALA A 209 -1.68 -12.57 1.96
N ALA A 210 -0.39 -12.59 2.26
CA ALA A 210 0.54 -13.61 1.75
C ALA A 210 0.77 -14.74 2.76
N GLY A 211 0.58 -14.47 4.06
CA GLY A 211 0.97 -15.34 5.16
C GLY A 211 -0.04 -16.38 5.59
N LEU A 212 -1.34 -16.12 5.40
CA LEU A 212 -2.38 -16.98 5.95
C LEU A 212 -2.25 -18.46 5.55
N PRO A 213 -1.99 -18.82 4.26
CA PRO A 213 -1.81 -20.22 3.87
C PRO A 213 -0.64 -20.91 4.56
N VAL A 214 0.48 -20.20 4.79
CA VAL A 214 1.68 -20.80 5.43
C VAL A 214 1.52 -20.87 6.95
N ILE A 215 0.75 -19.98 7.56
CA ILE A 215 0.39 -20.07 8.97
C ILE A 215 -0.55 -21.26 9.20
N GLN A 216 -1.62 -21.37 8.40
CA GLN A 216 -2.60 -22.45 8.51
C GLN A 216 -2.02 -23.83 8.23
N SER A 217 -1.04 -23.91 7.31
CA SER A 217 -0.33 -25.17 7.04
C SER A 217 0.78 -25.49 8.06
N GLY A 218 0.98 -24.65 9.08
CA GLY A 218 1.98 -24.86 10.12
C GLY A 218 3.44 -24.67 9.65
N LYS A 219 3.66 -24.10 8.47
CA LYS A 219 5.01 -23.79 7.96
C LYS A 219 5.68 -22.64 8.71
N VAL A 220 4.88 -21.78 9.33
CA VAL A 220 5.31 -20.80 10.33
C VAL A 220 4.28 -20.78 11.46
N ARG A 221 4.69 -20.38 12.66
CA ARG A 221 3.81 -20.22 13.81
C ARG A 221 3.54 -18.74 14.05
N ALA A 222 2.27 -18.33 14.07
CA ALA A 222 1.89 -16.98 14.46
C ALA A 222 1.85 -16.88 15.98
N LEU A 223 2.55 -15.91 16.54
CA LEU A 223 2.60 -15.64 17.99
C LEU A 223 1.58 -14.58 18.41
N ALA A 224 1.36 -13.58 17.59
CA ALA A 224 0.37 -12.53 17.81
C ALA A 224 0.08 -11.76 16.51
N ILE A 225 -1.07 -11.08 16.47
CA ILE A 225 -1.54 -10.25 15.35
C ILE A 225 -1.58 -8.78 15.77
N GLY A 226 -1.18 -7.90 14.88
CA GLY A 226 -1.15 -6.44 15.08
C GLY A 226 -2.49 -5.73 14.87
N SER A 227 -3.62 -6.40 14.94
CA SER A 227 -4.95 -5.80 14.85
C SER A 227 -5.55 -5.53 16.22
N ALA A 228 -6.56 -4.66 16.28
CA ALA A 228 -7.31 -4.37 17.51
C ALA A 228 -8.09 -5.60 18.00
N GLN A 229 -8.49 -6.49 17.07
CA GLN A 229 -9.24 -7.72 17.35
C GLN A 229 -8.55 -8.89 16.66
N ARG A 230 -8.78 -10.11 17.17
CA ARG A 230 -8.28 -11.34 16.54
C ARG A 230 -8.84 -11.48 15.14
N ALA A 231 -8.01 -11.97 14.21
CA ALA A 231 -8.48 -12.31 12.88
C ALA A 231 -9.41 -13.54 12.94
N SER A 232 -10.54 -13.48 12.25
CA SER A 232 -11.51 -14.59 12.19
C SER A 232 -10.91 -15.86 11.59
N GLN A 233 -9.91 -15.72 10.72
CA GLN A 233 -9.18 -16.84 10.10
C GLN A 233 -8.18 -17.51 11.05
N LEU A 234 -7.81 -16.84 12.15
CA LEU A 234 -6.83 -17.28 13.14
C LEU A 234 -7.34 -17.04 14.59
N PRO A 235 -8.50 -17.58 14.98
CA PRO A 235 -9.14 -17.23 16.27
C PRO A 235 -8.30 -17.63 17.48
N GLY A 236 -7.40 -18.59 17.33
CA GLY A 236 -6.47 -19.04 18.37
C GLY A 236 -5.26 -18.13 18.57
N VAL A 237 -4.99 -17.19 17.64
CA VAL A 237 -3.84 -16.29 17.73
C VAL A 237 -4.26 -14.99 18.42
N PRO A 238 -3.64 -14.62 19.56
CA PRO A 238 -3.98 -13.39 20.28
C PRO A 238 -3.55 -12.15 19.50
N THR A 239 -4.14 -11.00 19.83
CA THR A 239 -3.58 -9.71 19.39
C THR A 239 -2.31 -9.37 20.19
N LEU A 240 -1.48 -8.48 19.66
CA LEU A 240 -0.31 -7.97 20.39
C LEU A 240 -0.74 -7.34 21.73
N ALA A 241 -1.86 -6.63 21.74
CA ALA A 241 -2.41 -6.03 22.97
C ALA A 241 -2.87 -7.08 23.99
N GLU A 242 -3.61 -8.12 23.56
CA GLU A 242 -4.00 -9.24 24.43
C GLU A 242 -2.79 -9.99 24.99
N ALA A 243 -1.70 -10.07 24.23
CA ALA A 243 -0.46 -10.70 24.64
C ALA A 243 0.48 -9.77 25.46
N GLY A 244 0.00 -8.59 25.86
CA GLY A 244 0.69 -7.69 26.79
C GLY A 244 1.52 -6.57 26.13
N VAL A 245 1.43 -6.39 24.80
CA VAL A 245 2.12 -5.28 24.09
C VAL A 245 1.08 -4.23 23.69
N ALA A 246 0.84 -3.28 24.58
CA ALA A 246 -0.15 -2.22 24.36
C ALA A 246 0.28 -1.23 23.25
N ASN A 247 -0.71 -0.56 22.63
CA ASN A 247 -0.52 0.45 21.59
C ASN A 247 0.36 -0.04 20.42
N SER A 248 0.21 -1.30 20.04
CA SER A 248 1.03 -2.00 19.04
C SER A 248 0.23 -2.41 17.80
N GLU A 249 -0.90 -1.74 17.54
CA GLU A 249 -1.61 -1.95 16.30
C GLU A 249 -0.70 -1.68 15.10
N VAL A 250 -0.63 -2.64 14.20
CA VAL A 250 0.12 -2.54 12.97
C VAL A 250 -0.60 -3.27 11.84
N PHE A 251 -0.82 -2.54 10.78
CA PHE A 251 -1.40 -3.06 9.56
C PHE A 251 -0.70 -2.43 8.35
N ALA A 252 -0.64 -3.17 7.28
CA ALA A 252 -0.38 -2.59 5.98
C ALA A 252 -1.70 -2.12 5.38
N PHE A 253 -1.67 -1.01 4.65
CA PHE A 253 -2.81 -0.54 3.89
C PHE A 253 -2.39 -0.18 2.47
N GLN A 254 -3.34 -0.20 1.57
CA GLN A 254 -3.12 0.14 0.18
C GLN A 254 -4.27 0.95 -0.38
N GLY A 255 -3.93 1.84 -1.29
CA GLY A 255 -4.86 2.55 -2.12
C GLY A 255 -4.28 2.86 -3.49
N ILE A 256 -5.03 3.58 -4.30
CA ILE A 256 -4.63 4.00 -5.64
C ILE A 256 -4.40 5.50 -5.64
N LEU A 257 -3.25 5.88 -6.21
CA LEU A 257 -2.90 7.25 -6.57
C LEU A 257 -2.71 7.37 -8.08
N GLY A 258 -2.88 8.58 -8.59
CA GLY A 258 -2.39 9.00 -9.90
C GLY A 258 -1.52 10.24 -9.78
N PRO A 259 -0.95 10.76 -10.86
CA PRO A 259 -0.18 12.00 -10.85
C PRO A 259 -1.04 13.19 -10.40
N ALA A 260 -0.42 14.22 -9.85
CA ALA A 260 -1.12 15.44 -9.47
C ALA A 260 -1.86 16.08 -10.66
N GLY A 261 -3.00 16.70 -10.37
CA GLY A 261 -3.77 17.40 -11.41
C GLY A 261 -4.64 16.50 -12.30
N LEU A 262 -4.94 15.26 -11.89
CA LEU A 262 -5.95 14.46 -12.58
C LEU A 262 -7.27 15.22 -12.65
N PRO A 263 -7.93 15.24 -13.82
CA PRO A 263 -9.27 15.83 -13.95
C PRO A 263 -10.28 15.16 -13.01
N ALA A 264 -11.13 15.95 -12.38
CA ALA A 264 -12.13 15.45 -11.43
C ALA A 264 -13.03 14.33 -12.02
N PRO A 265 -13.48 14.38 -13.29
CA PRO A 265 -14.24 13.29 -13.89
C PRO A 265 -13.45 11.97 -13.98
N VAL A 266 -12.14 12.04 -14.25
CA VAL A 266 -11.24 10.87 -14.30
C VAL A 266 -11.10 10.24 -12.92
N VAL A 267 -10.84 11.06 -11.89
CA VAL A 267 -10.77 10.60 -10.48
C VAL A 267 -12.09 9.96 -10.07
N SER A 268 -13.23 10.60 -10.36
CA SER A 268 -14.56 10.10 -10.03
C SER A 268 -14.85 8.76 -10.74
N ARG A 269 -14.47 8.63 -12.01
CA ARG A 269 -14.62 7.39 -12.78
C ARG A 269 -13.80 6.26 -12.17
N LEU A 270 -12.49 6.48 -11.93
CA LEU A 270 -11.60 5.48 -11.33
C LEU A 270 -12.04 5.09 -9.92
N ASN A 271 -12.43 6.05 -9.08
CA ASN A 271 -12.94 5.78 -7.73
C ASN A 271 -14.24 4.98 -7.77
N GLY A 272 -15.17 5.35 -8.64
CA GLY A 272 -16.44 4.64 -8.81
C GLY A 272 -16.22 3.18 -9.23
N ASP A 273 -15.33 2.92 -10.20
CA ASP A 273 -15.03 1.57 -10.66
C ASP A 273 -14.23 0.77 -9.63
N LEU A 274 -13.33 1.41 -8.87
CA LEU A 274 -12.67 0.80 -7.72
C LEU A 274 -13.68 0.34 -6.67
N ASN A 275 -14.60 1.21 -6.24
CA ASN A 275 -15.60 0.87 -5.23
C ASN A 275 -16.54 -0.26 -5.70
N LYS A 276 -16.93 -0.29 -6.99
CA LYS A 276 -17.69 -1.40 -7.57
C LYS A 276 -16.87 -2.71 -7.53
N ALA A 277 -15.58 -2.65 -7.89
CA ALA A 277 -14.70 -3.81 -7.83
C ALA A 277 -14.58 -4.34 -6.39
N LEU A 278 -14.37 -3.45 -5.41
CA LEU A 278 -14.29 -3.80 -4.00
C LEU A 278 -15.61 -4.40 -3.46
N ALA A 279 -16.76 -3.98 -3.97
CA ALA A 279 -18.07 -4.52 -3.59
C ALA A 279 -18.40 -5.85 -4.28
N SER A 280 -17.64 -6.27 -5.30
CA SER A 280 -17.92 -7.52 -6.00
C SER A 280 -17.70 -8.75 -5.11
N ALA A 281 -18.58 -9.76 -5.23
CA ALA A 281 -18.50 -10.98 -4.43
C ALA A 281 -17.15 -11.70 -4.58
N ALA A 282 -16.55 -11.66 -5.77
CA ALA A 282 -15.25 -12.29 -6.04
C ALA A 282 -14.11 -11.59 -5.27
N VAL A 283 -14.08 -10.24 -5.26
CA VAL A 283 -13.07 -9.48 -4.52
C VAL A 283 -13.29 -9.60 -3.01
N GLN A 284 -14.54 -9.49 -2.54
CA GLN A 284 -14.88 -9.65 -1.12
C GLN A 284 -14.47 -11.03 -0.60
N LYS A 285 -14.81 -12.10 -1.35
CA LYS A 285 -14.38 -13.45 -0.99
C LYS A 285 -12.85 -13.54 -0.94
N ARG A 286 -12.17 -13.03 -1.96
CA ARG A 286 -10.70 -13.07 -2.02
C ARG A 286 -10.06 -12.30 -0.86
N MET A 287 -10.59 -11.12 -0.52
CA MET A 287 -10.12 -10.34 0.63
C MET A 287 -10.34 -11.11 1.94
N ALA A 288 -11.53 -11.68 2.14
CA ALA A 288 -11.82 -12.48 3.33
C ALA A 288 -10.90 -13.71 3.44
N ASP A 289 -10.70 -14.44 2.34
CA ASP A 289 -9.80 -15.61 2.29
C ASP A 289 -8.35 -15.26 2.70
N PHE A 290 -7.95 -14.00 2.51
CA PHE A 290 -6.61 -13.49 2.84
C PHE A 290 -6.56 -12.59 4.10
N GLY A 291 -7.64 -12.53 4.88
CA GLY A 291 -7.67 -11.69 6.09
C GLY A 291 -7.53 -10.20 5.84
N MET A 292 -7.92 -9.73 4.64
CA MET A 292 -7.92 -8.33 4.27
C MET A 292 -9.28 -7.70 4.56
N GLU A 293 -9.27 -6.43 4.95
CA GLU A 293 -10.47 -5.59 5.06
C GLU A 293 -10.48 -4.59 3.91
N ALA A 294 -11.58 -4.51 3.16
CA ALA A 294 -11.73 -3.50 2.12
C ALA A 294 -11.81 -2.10 2.73
N LEU A 295 -11.26 -1.10 2.02
CA LEU A 295 -11.31 0.33 2.36
C LEU A 295 -12.09 1.11 1.26
N PRO A 296 -13.36 0.81 1.01
CA PRO A 296 -14.16 1.58 0.07
C PRO A 296 -14.38 2.99 0.61
N GLY A 297 -14.58 3.93 -0.29
CA GLY A 297 -14.85 5.30 0.10
C GLY A 297 -14.47 6.32 -0.97
N THR A 298 -14.55 7.59 -0.59
CA THR A 298 -14.17 8.70 -1.47
C THR A 298 -12.66 8.91 -1.49
N PRO A 299 -12.12 9.58 -2.52
CA PRO A 299 -10.72 9.97 -2.56
C PRO A 299 -10.28 10.77 -1.33
N GLU A 300 -11.14 11.66 -0.84
CA GLU A 300 -10.86 12.48 0.33
C GLU A 300 -10.82 11.64 1.63
N GLN A 301 -11.71 10.66 1.80
CA GLN A 301 -11.67 9.74 2.94
C GLN A 301 -10.36 8.95 2.98
N PHE A 302 -9.90 8.47 1.82
CA PHE A 302 -8.61 7.77 1.76
C PHE A 302 -7.43 8.71 2.05
N ARG A 303 -7.47 9.95 1.55
CA ARG A 303 -6.45 10.97 1.85
C ARG A 303 -6.37 11.27 3.35
N GLN A 304 -7.52 11.47 4.01
CA GLN A 304 -7.59 11.72 5.45
C GLN A 304 -7.06 10.52 6.26
N PHE A 305 -7.41 9.30 5.85
CA PHE A 305 -6.89 8.09 6.45
C PHE A 305 -5.36 8.00 6.34
N ALA A 306 -4.80 8.18 5.13
CA ALA A 306 -3.36 8.17 4.91
C ALA A 306 -2.63 9.24 5.74
N ARG A 307 -3.20 10.44 5.84
CA ARG A 307 -2.66 11.52 6.66
C ARG A 307 -2.68 11.19 8.17
N SER A 308 -3.74 10.56 8.66
CA SER A 308 -3.80 10.12 10.05
C SER A 308 -2.72 9.09 10.37
N GLU A 309 -2.43 8.17 9.44
CA GLU A 309 -1.34 7.21 9.57
C GLU A 309 0.04 7.90 9.54
N ALA A 310 0.26 8.86 8.66
CA ALA A 310 1.51 9.62 8.63
C ALA A 310 1.77 10.35 9.97
N LEU A 311 0.74 10.97 10.55
CA LEU A 311 0.82 11.62 11.86
C LEU A 311 1.09 10.61 12.99
N ARG A 312 0.53 9.42 12.93
CA ARG A 312 0.73 8.35 13.92
C ARG A 312 2.15 7.78 13.86
N TRP A 313 2.67 7.52 12.66
CA TRP A 313 3.95 6.88 12.48
C TRP A 313 5.16 7.83 12.58
N GLY A 314 5.00 9.10 12.26
CA GLY A 314 6.09 10.07 12.30
C GLY A 314 6.88 10.09 13.61
N PRO A 315 6.24 10.23 14.80
CA PRO A 315 6.93 10.16 16.08
C PRO A 315 7.60 8.81 16.35
N ILE A 316 6.95 7.69 15.94
CA ILE A 316 7.49 6.34 16.11
C ILE A 316 8.78 6.18 15.31
N ILE A 317 8.79 6.57 14.03
CA ILE A 317 9.97 6.49 13.17
C ILE A 317 11.10 7.37 13.69
N LYS A 318 10.81 8.60 14.12
CA LYS A 318 11.81 9.48 14.72
C LYS A 318 12.46 8.87 15.96
N ALA A 319 11.67 8.20 16.80
CA ALA A 319 12.18 7.57 18.02
C ALA A 319 13.10 6.37 17.74
N THR A 320 12.96 5.69 16.59
CA THR A 320 13.83 4.58 16.18
C THR A 320 15.19 5.07 15.63
N GLY A 321 15.29 6.32 15.21
CA GLY A 321 16.50 6.88 14.60
C GLY A 321 16.80 6.34 13.19
N ILE A 322 15.90 5.56 12.59
CA ILE A 322 16.12 4.94 11.28
C ILE A 322 16.14 6.00 10.17
N LYS A 323 17.16 5.92 9.32
CA LYS A 323 17.31 6.68 8.07
C LYS A 323 17.65 5.72 6.94
N LEU A 324 17.22 6.05 5.73
CA LEU A 324 17.39 5.22 4.53
C LEU A 324 18.11 5.97 3.39
N ASP A 325 18.83 7.04 3.75
CA ASP A 325 19.66 7.81 2.81
C ASP A 325 20.90 7.02 2.40
#